data_f90d1042401b58ff99b62aa1cc588280
#
_entry.id   f90d1042401b58ff99b62aa1cc588280
#
_cell.length_a   1.000
_cell.length_b   1.000
_cell.length_c   1.000
_cell.angle_alpha   90.00
_cell.angle_beta   90.00
_cell.angle_gamma   90.00
#
_symmetry.space_group_name_H-M   'P 1'
#
loop_
_entity.id
_entity.type
_entity.pdbx_description
1 polymer ?
#
loop_
_entity_poly.entity_id
_entity_poly.type
_entity_poly.pdbx_seq_one_letter_code
_entity_poly.pdbx_strand_id
1 'polypeptide(L)'
;MLEEKQKSKNRDEKINNYLNVLEILSQSTDDFLFLLDIKKGMNWFFGDLEKKYNLIKKDERINTIEEMMGIVHPADRKKINDDIEQIVQGKKDRHDMEYRWINRNGQAIWVSCRGTVMKDENYNPSVMIGRVSEEAMRHLFNPLTGLFNKVRMMEDLKKDFPKFDGGYFMLIDIDDLAGINLSRGRDAGDEVLKYLAEILEEIAKDRKVYHVEYNHFALCIDVNSEQEIIDTYKYIQQKMLDRCTVTAGVVPIKNSMITDHNVLYDSAKLMLKKARKLGIYTINLHPKEQLQLSFND
;
A
#
# COMPACT_ATOMS: atom_id res chain seq x y z
N MET A 1 43.76 -17.80 -9.73
CA MET A 1 44.21 -16.90 -8.64
C MET A 1 44.59 -15.49 -9.11
N LEU A 2 45.50 -15.30 -10.11
CA LEU A 2 45.82 -13.94 -10.63
C LEU A 2 44.66 -13.35 -11.46
N GLU A 3 44.04 -14.11 -12.33
CA GLU A 3 42.88 -13.70 -13.11
C GLU A 3 41.66 -13.36 -12.25
N GLU A 4 41.40 -14.11 -11.19
CA GLU A 4 40.30 -13.83 -10.24
C GLU A 4 40.55 -12.53 -9.47
N LYS A 5 41.78 -12.27 -9.03
CA LYS A 5 42.14 -11.00 -8.39
C LYS A 5 41.98 -9.81 -9.35
N GLN A 6 42.32 -9.97 -10.64
CA GLN A 6 42.16 -8.93 -11.63
C GLN A 6 40.67 -8.67 -11.94
N LYS A 7 39.84 -9.71 -12.06
CA LYS A 7 38.37 -9.58 -12.24
C LYS A 7 37.71 -8.91 -11.02
N SER A 8 38.12 -9.26 -9.79
CA SER A 8 37.63 -8.61 -8.57
C SER A 8 37.99 -7.13 -8.55
N LYS A 9 39.26 -6.76 -8.86
CA LYS A 9 39.70 -5.36 -8.91
C LYS A 9 38.92 -4.54 -9.93
N ASN A 10 38.70 -5.07 -11.13
CA ASN A 10 37.92 -4.39 -12.17
C ASN A 10 36.43 -4.22 -11.77
N ARG A 11 35.87 -5.19 -11.03
CA ARG A 11 34.52 -5.08 -10.50
C ARG A 11 34.39 -3.99 -9.42
N ASP A 12 35.32 -3.95 -8.48
CA ASP A 12 35.33 -2.95 -7.41
C ASP A 12 35.52 -1.51 -8.01
N GLU A 13 36.32 -1.35 -9.04
CA GLU A 13 36.48 -0.10 -9.77
C GLU A 13 35.15 0.33 -10.47
N LYS A 14 34.43 -0.60 -11.10
CA LYS A 14 33.11 -0.31 -11.69
C LYS A 14 32.11 0.13 -10.61
N ILE A 15 32.09 -0.55 -9.46
CA ILE A 15 31.19 -0.17 -8.35
C ILE A 15 31.53 1.23 -7.87
N ASN A 16 32.80 1.56 -7.67
CA ASN A 16 33.21 2.91 -7.25
C ASN A 16 32.77 3.99 -8.25
N ASN A 17 32.82 3.70 -9.54
CA ASN A 17 32.32 4.64 -10.56
C ASN A 17 30.80 4.85 -10.43
N TYR A 18 30.02 3.80 -10.18
CA TYR A 18 28.58 3.94 -9.93
C TYR A 18 28.29 4.74 -8.66
N LEU A 19 29.03 4.49 -7.58
CA LEU A 19 28.88 5.22 -6.32
C LEU A 19 29.14 6.72 -6.51
N ASN A 20 30.18 7.10 -7.25
CA ASN A 20 30.49 8.50 -7.58
C ASN A 20 29.36 9.17 -8.38
N VAL A 21 28.80 8.48 -9.37
CA VAL A 21 27.68 9.00 -10.16
C VAL A 21 26.43 9.18 -9.29
N LEU A 22 26.12 8.20 -8.44
CA LEU A 22 24.97 8.29 -7.54
C LEU A 22 25.12 9.40 -6.50
N GLU A 23 26.33 9.65 -6.00
CA GLU A 23 26.65 10.77 -5.13
C GLU A 23 26.31 12.11 -5.79
N ILE A 24 26.74 12.30 -7.05
CA ILE A 24 26.45 13.52 -7.80
C ILE A 24 24.95 13.67 -8.05
N LEU A 25 24.28 12.61 -8.47
CA LEU A 25 22.84 12.62 -8.75
C LEU A 25 22.01 12.89 -7.51
N SER A 26 22.43 12.40 -6.34
CA SER A 26 21.70 12.60 -5.08
C SER A 26 21.59 14.07 -4.67
N GLN A 27 22.46 14.95 -5.20
CA GLN A 27 22.41 16.38 -4.93
C GLN A 27 21.30 17.10 -5.74
N SER A 28 20.70 16.43 -6.72
CA SER A 28 19.69 16.99 -7.62
C SER A 28 18.30 16.35 -7.45
N THR A 29 18.11 15.54 -6.43
CA THR A 29 16.83 14.87 -6.15
C THR A 29 16.54 14.75 -4.67
N ASP A 30 15.26 14.79 -4.29
CA ASP A 30 14.80 14.49 -2.94
C ASP A 30 14.62 12.98 -2.69
N ASP A 31 14.76 12.15 -3.73
CA ASP A 31 14.72 10.70 -3.62
C ASP A 31 16.02 10.17 -2.98
N PHE A 32 15.91 9.08 -2.23
CA PHE A 32 17.09 8.34 -1.79
C PHE A 32 17.58 7.45 -2.94
N LEU A 33 18.80 7.63 -3.37
CA LEU A 33 19.42 6.74 -4.35
C LEU A 33 20.14 5.60 -3.65
N PHE A 34 20.21 4.42 -4.27
CA PHE A 34 20.89 3.28 -3.68
C PHE A 34 21.64 2.44 -4.70
N LEU A 35 22.67 1.77 -4.21
CA LEU A 35 23.34 0.66 -4.88
C LEU A 35 23.39 -0.54 -3.94
N LEU A 36 22.85 -1.67 -4.39
CA LEU A 36 22.99 -2.97 -3.72
C LEU A 36 24.03 -3.81 -4.46
N ASP A 37 25.15 -4.15 -3.80
CA ASP A 37 26.03 -5.22 -4.25
C ASP A 37 25.39 -6.56 -3.91
N ILE A 38 24.79 -7.21 -4.90
CA ILE A 38 24.05 -8.46 -4.73
C ILE A 38 24.97 -9.59 -4.25
N LYS A 39 26.25 -9.59 -4.68
CA LYS A 39 27.21 -10.62 -4.31
C LYS A 39 27.72 -10.51 -2.88
N LYS A 40 27.85 -9.27 -2.38
CA LYS A 40 28.35 -8.99 -1.03
C LYS A 40 27.23 -8.76 -0.02
N GLY A 41 25.97 -8.56 -0.47
CA GLY A 41 24.82 -8.21 0.37
C GLY A 41 24.95 -6.84 1.02
N MET A 42 25.66 -5.90 0.38
CA MET A 42 25.97 -4.57 0.92
C MET A 42 25.18 -3.51 0.16
N ASN A 43 24.60 -2.57 0.91
CA ASN A 43 23.88 -1.43 0.36
C ASN A 43 24.60 -0.11 0.64
N TRP A 44 24.61 0.78 -0.34
CA TRP A 44 24.96 2.18 -0.20
C TRP A 44 23.72 3.01 -0.48
N PHE A 45 23.43 3.96 0.40
CA PHE A 45 22.36 4.92 0.22
C PHE A 45 22.92 6.35 0.14
N PHE A 46 22.31 7.15 -0.71
CA PHE A 46 22.64 8.56 -0.92
C PHE A 46 21.39 9.40 -0.62
N GLY A 47 21.59 10.59 -0.08
CA GLY A 47 20.56 11.46 0.43
C GLY A 47 20.46 11.41 1.97
N ASP A 48 19.55 12.20 2.55
CA ASP A 48 19.44 12.43 4.00
C ASP A 48 18.70 11.31 4.78
N LEU A 49 18.92 10.06 4.37
CA LEU A 49 18.21 8.89 4.93
C LEU A 49 18.35 8.80 6.45
N GLU A 50 19.55 9.06 6.98
CA GLU A 50 19.85 8.99 8.40
C GLU A 50 19.12 10.01 9.24
N LYS A 51 18.80 11.18 8.67
CA LYS A 51 18.03 12.20 9.39
C LYS A 51 16.62 11.74 9.66
N LYS A 52 16.06 10.90 8.77
CA LYS A 52 14.66 10.47 8.82
C LYS A 52 14.47 9.09 9.44
N TYR A 53 15.43 8.17 9.28
CA TYR A 53 15.31 6.77 9.66
C TYR A 53 16.41 6.32 10.63
N ASN A 54 16.11 5.31 11.45
CA ASN A 54 17.07 4.72 12.39
C ASN A 54 17.97 3.69 11.67
N LEU A 55 18.78 4.16 10.74
CA LEU A 55 19.83 3.36 10.15
C LEU A 55 21.13 3.59 10.91
N ILE A 56 21.72 2.51 11.45
CA ILE A 56 23.00 2.57 12.16
C ILE A 56 24.09 2.45 11.10
N LYS A 57 24.78 3.56 10.84
CA LYS A 57 26.00 3.54 10.03
C LYS A 57 27.13 2.88 10.81
N LYS A 58 27.71 1.82 10.26
CA LYS A 58 28.98 1.27 10.75
C LYS A 58 30.18 1.86 10.03
N ASP A 59 30.03 2.20 8.76
CA ASP A 59 31.00 2.94 7.94
C ASP A 59 30.22 3.84 7.00
N GLU A 60 30.71 5.03 6.80
CA GLU A 60 30.11 6.21 6.15
C GLU A 60 29.06 6.03 5.01
N ARG A 61 28.27 4.99 4.88
CA ARG A 61 27.17 4.80 3.91
C ARG A 61 26.83 3.34 3.59
N ILE A 62 27.41 2.36 4.32
CA ILE A 62 27.22 0.94 4.00
C ILE A 62 26.28 0.33 5.02
N ASN A 63 25.16 -0.23 4.53
CA ASN A 63 24.24 -1.00 5.31
C ASN A 63 24.09 -2.39 4.72
N THR A 64 23.96 -3.41 5.54
CA THR A 64 23.60 -4.75 5.06
C THR A 64 22.11 -4.80 4.71
N ILE A 65 21.70 -5.79 3.91
CA ILE A 65 20.27 -6.04 3.65
C ILE A 65 19.53 -6.25 4.97
N GLU A 66 20.11 -6.92 5.94
CA GLU A 66 19.53 -7.19 7.25
C GLU A 66 19.28 -5.88 8.04
N GLU A 67 20.25 -4.98 8.07
CA GLU A 67 20.10 -3.66 8.71
C GLU A 67 19.01 -2.83 8.03
N MET A 68 18.93 -2.89 6.70
CA MET A 68 17.85 -2.25 5.95
C MET A 68 16.47 -2.82 6.28
N MET A 69 16.36 -4.13 6.47
CA MET A 69 15.12 -4.75 6.93
C MET A 69 14.67 -4.26 8.30
N GLY A 70 15.58 -3.72 9.11
CA GLY A 70 15.28 -3.11 10.41
C GLY A 70 14.31 -1.93 10.32
N ILE A 71 14.40 -1.09 9.28
CA ILE A 71 13.50 0.05 9.07
C ILE A 71 12.25 -0.32 8.27
N VAL A 72 12.19 -1.48 7.66
CA VAL A 72 10.99 -1.95 6.94
C VAL A 72 9.91 -2.37 7.94
N HIS A 73 8.68 -1.94 7.67
CA HIS A 73 7.52 -2.35 8.47
C HIS A 73 7.41 -3.89 8.53
N PRO A 74 7.19 -4.49 9.72
CA PRO A 74 7.20 -5.95 9.89
C PRO A 74 6.31 -6.72 8.92
N ALA A 75 5.10 -6.22 8.65
CA ALA A 75 4.16 -6.85 7.70
C ALA A 75 4.65 -6.87 6.24
N ASP A 76 5.60 -6.01 5.87
CA ASP A 76 6.09 -5.91 4.49
C ASP A 76 7.40 -6.68 4.25
N ARG A 77 8.08 -7.11 5.32
CA ARG A 77 9.41 -7.75 5.26
C ARG A 77 9.42 -9.03 4.42
N LYS A 78 8.44 -9.92 4.62
CA LYS A 78 8.36 -11.18 3.88
C LYS A 78 8.28 -10.94 2.39
N LYS A 79 7.39 -10.05 1.96
CA LYS A 79 7.16 -9.70 0.55
C LYS A 79 8.43 -9.16 -0.11
N ILE A 80 9.21 -8.34 0.60
CA ILE A 80 10.47 -7.77 0.10
C ILE A 80 11.55 -8.85 0.00
N ASN A 81 11.68 -9.70 1.02
CA ASN A 81 12.64 -10.80 1.00
C ASN A 81 12.37 -11.77 -0.15
N ASP A 82 11.10 -12.13 -0.38
CA ASP A 82 10.71 -13.00 -1.50
C ASP A 82 11.07 -12.36 -2.87
N ASP A 83 10.94 -11.05 -3.01
CA ASP A 83 11.32 -10.32 -4.24
C ASP A 83 12.83 -10.26 -4.43
N ILE A 84 13.58 -9.93 -3.38
CA ILE A 84 15.06 -9.89 -3.41
C ILE A 84 15.61 -11.27 -3.73
N GLU A 85 15.04 -12.34 -3.15
CA GLU A 85 15.46 -13.71 -3.44
C GLU A 85 15.30 -14.06 -4.93
N GLN A 86 14.18 -13.66 -5.56
CA GLN A 86 13.98 -13.85 -6.99
C GLN A 86 15.03 -13.08 -7.83
N ILE A 87 15.43 -11.90 -7.38
CA ILE A 87 16.49 -11.11 -8.02
C ILE A 87 17.85 -11.79 -7.89
N VAL A 88 18.21 -12.25 -6.70
CA VAL A 88 19.47 -12.98 -6.44
C VAL A 88 19.56 -14.25 -7.27
N GLN A 89 18.43 -14.96 -7.45
CA GLN A 89 18.33 -16.15 -8.28
C GLN A 89 18.29 -15.84 -9.80
N GLY A 90 18.35 -14.57 -10.21
CA GLY A 90 18.31 -14.15 -11.60
C GLY A 90 16.94 -14.32 -12.30
N LYS A 91 15.88 -14.56 -11.53
CA LYS A 91 14.51 -14.71 -12.02
C LYS A 91 13.84 -13.37 -12.33
N LYS A 92 14.35 -12.29 -11.75
CA LYS A 92 13.90 -10.92 -11.97
C LYS A 92 15.10 -9.99 -12.20
N ASP A 93 14.91 -9.02 -13.10
CA ASP A 93 15.90 -7.98 -13.41
C ASP A 93 15.51 -6.60 -12.86
N ARG A 94 14.38 -6.51 -12.15
CA ARG A 94 13.85 -5.26 -11.57
C ARG A 94 13.23 -5.49 -10.22
N HIS A 95 13.50 -4.56 -9.31
CA HIS A 95 12.74 -4.33 -8.09
C HIS A 95 11.78 -3.16 -8.35
N ASP A 96 10.49 -3.37 -8.23
CA ASP A 96 9.46 -2.33 -8.39
C ASP A 96 8.37 -2.62 -7.37
N MET A 97 8.50 -2.02 -6.19
CA MET A 97 7.64 -2.32 -5.05
C MET A 97 7.31 -1.07 -4.26
N GLU A 98 6.14 -1.11 -3.65
CA GLU A 98 5.69 -0.15 -2.66
C GLU A 98 5.52 -0.86 -1.32
N TYR A 99 6.11 -0.25 -0.29
CA TYR A 99 6.11 -0.79 1.07
C TYR A 99 6.39 0.31 2.09
N ARG A 100 6.24 -0.01 3.37
CA ARG A 100 6.38 0.96 4.46
C ARG A 100 7.76 0.89 5.09
N TRP A 101 8.34 2.05 5.34
CA TRP A 101 9.49 2.24 6.21
C TRP A 101 9.03 2.86 7.53
N ILE A 102 9.68 2.51 8.62
CA ILE A 102 9.44 3.08 9.95
C ILE A 102 10.44 4.21 10.16
N ASN A 103 9.94 5.44 10.29
CA ASN A 103 10.78 6.60 10.56
C ASN A 103 11.27 6.63 12.02
N ARG A 104 12.11 7.62 12.37
CA ARG A 104 12.63 7.78 13.74
C ARG A 104 11.56 7.98 14.82
N ASN A 105 10.39 8.46 14.44
CA ASN A 105 9.26 8.68 15.33
C ASN A 105 8.36 7.44 15.47
N GLY A 106 8.73 6.31 14.87
CA GLY A 106 7.92 5.09 14.87
C GLY A 106 6.75 5.09 13.87
N GLN A 107 6.65 6.10 13.01
CA GLN A 107 5.57 6.21 12.03
C GLN A 107 5.90 5.44 10.77
N ALA A 108 4.91 4.74 10.23
CA ALA A 108 5.00 4.05 8.95
C ALA A 108 4.88 5.04 7.79
N ILE A 109 5.92 5.14 6.97
CA ILE A 109 5.98 6.00 5.77
C ILE A 109 6.00 5.11 4.54
N TRP A 110 5.05 5.27 3.67
CA TRP A 110 5.03 4.58 2.38
C TRP A 110 6.13 5.11 1.46
N VAL A 111 6.83 4.19 0.84
CA VAL A 111 7.88 4.47 -0.14
C VAL A 111 7.65 3.66 -1.42
N SER A 112 8.01 4.25 -2.55
CA SER A 112 8.13 3.55 -3.84
C SER A 112 9.60 3.26 -4.08
N CYS A 113 9.99 1.98 -4.08
CA CYS A 113 11.36 1.54 -4.35
C CYS A 113 11.44 0.93 -5.75
N ARG A 114 12.30 1.49 -6.59
CA ARG A 114 12.54 1.01 -7.94
C ARG A 114 14.01 0.84 -8.20
N GLY A 115 14.41 -0.37 -8.58
CA GLY A 115 15.78 -0.73 -8.91
C GLY A 115 15.89 -1.57 -10.16
N THR A 116 17.01 -1.42 -10.87
CA THR A 116 17.35 -2.24 -12.04
C THR A 116 18.62 -3.03 -11.74
N VAL A 117 18.58 -4.31 -12.07
CA VAL A 117 19.70 -5.24 -11.87
C VAL A 117 20.66 -5.16 -13.06
N MET A 118 21.91 -4.93 -12.75
CA MET A 118 23.02 -5.05 -13.71
C MET A 118 23.68 -6.40 -13.55
N LYS A 119 23.91 -7.07 -14.69
CA LYS A 119 24.54 -8.38 -14.76
C LYS A 119 26.05 -8.27 -15.01
N ASP A 120 26.78 -9.25 -14.53
CA ASP A 120 28.21 -9.40 -14.86
C ASP A 120 28.42 -10.00 -16.27
N GLU A 121 29.68 -10.24 -16.64
CA GLU A 121 30.08 -10.79 -17.94
C GLU A 121 29.53 -12.21 -18.18
N ASN A 122 29.12 -12.91 -17.13
CA ASN A 122 28.51 -14.24 -17.19
C ASN A 122 26.96 -14.17 -17.09
N TYR A 123 26.36 -12.99 -17.26
CA TYR A 123 24.92 -12.76 -17.14
C TYR A 123 24.32 -13.04 -15.77
N ASN A 124 25.15 -13.15 -14.71
CA ASN A 124 24.67 -13.29 -13.34
C ASN A 124 24.35 -11.92 -12.71
N PRO A 125 23.33 -11.82 -11.83
CA PRO A 125 23.06 -10.61 -11.07
C PRO A 125 24.30 -10.13 -10.32
N SER A 126 24.66 -8.87 -10.48
CA SER A 126 25.89 -8.31 -9.88
C SER A 126 25.58 -7.16 -8.92
N VAL A 127 24.96 -6.12 -9.41
CA VAL A 127 24.55 -4.97 -8.62
C VAL A 127 23.14 -4.58 -8.99
N MET A 128 22.41 -4.00 -8.05
CA MET A 128 21.13 -3.33 -8.32
C MET A 128 21.28 -1.84 -7.99
N ILE A 129 20.88 -0.97 -8.93
CA ILE A 129 20.91 0.47 -8.76
C ILE A 129 19.48 0.98 -8.84
N GLY A 130 19.11 1.89 -7.94
CA GLY A 130 17.75 2.40 -7.93
C GLY A 130 17.55 3.62 -7.05
N ARG A 131 16.26 3.92 -6.86
CA ARG A 131 15.80 5.02 -6.02
C ARG A 131 14.66 4.59 -5.11
N VAL A 132 14.56 5.24 -3.98
CA VAL A 132 13.43 5.17 -3.06
C VAL A 132 12.82 6.56 -2.94
N SER A 133 11.55 6.68 -3.26
CA SER A 133 10.81 7.94 -3.25
C SER A 133 9.68 7.91 -2.23
N GLU A 134 9.68 8.86 -1.31
CA GLU A 134 8.54 9.16 -0.44
C GLU A 134 7.54 10.06 -1.19
N GLU A 135 8.04 11.04 -1.95
CA GLU A 135 7.22 12.04 -2.64
C GLU A 135 6.30 11.41 -3.69
N ALA A 136 6.81 10.39 -4.42
CA ALA A 136 6.01 9.66 -5.40
C ALA A 136 4.74 9.04 -4.81
N MET A 137 4.69 8.88 -3.50
CA MET A 137 3.56 8.27 -2.79
C MET A 137 2.65 9.29 -2.08
N ARG A 138 3.16 10.50 -1.75
CA ARG A 138 2.43 11.47 -0.91
C ARG A 138 1.06 11.85 -1.46
N HIS A 139 0.94 12.05 -2.76
CA HIS A 139 -0.33 12.40 -3.41
C HIS A 139 -1.35 11.27 -3.44
N LEU A 140 -0.95 10.05 -3.05
CA LEU A 140 -1.81 8.86 -3.03
C LEU A 140 -2.40 8.56 -1.65
N PHE A 141 -2.06 9.36 -0.63
CA PHE A 141 -2.53 9.17 0.73
C PHE A 141 -3.45 10.29 1.21
N ASN A 142 -4.31 9.93 2.16
CA ASN A 142 -5.00 10.90 2.98
C ASN A 142 -4.08 11.33 4.13
N PRO A 143 -3.77 12.63 4.30
CA PRO A 143 -2.79 13.08 5.30
C PRO A 143 -3.28 12.92 6.74
N LEU A 144 -4.60 12.82 6.98
CA LEU A 144 -5.17 12.68 8.31
C LEU A 144 -5.08 11.24 8.83
N THR A 145 -5.50 10.27 7.99
CA THR A 145 -5.60 8.86 8.38
C THR A 145 -4.40 8.03 7.97
N GLY A 146 -3.55 8.53 7.06
CA GLY A 146 -2.44 7.76 6.48
C GLY A 146 -2.86 6.66 5.50
N LEU A 147 -4.16 6.46 5.30
CA LEU A 147 -4.69 5.51 4.35
C LEU A 147 -4.53 5.99 2.89
N PHE A 148 -4.56 5.07 1.95
CA PHE A 148 -4.64 5.42 0.54
C PHE A 148 -5.90 6.23 0.23
N ASN A 149 -5.80 7.18 -0.70
CA ASN A 149 -6.92 8.00 -1.11
C ASN A 149 -7.67 7.40 -2.32
N LYS A 150 -8.68 8.13 -2.81
CA LYS A 150 -9.50 7.75 -3.96
C LYS A 150 -8.69 7.53 -5.24
N VAL A 151 -7.68 8.37 -5.49
CA VAL A 151 -6.84 8.24 -6.70
C VAL A 151 -6.18 6.88 -6.70
N ARG A 152 -5.53 6.52 -5.60
CA ARG A 152 -4.90 5.22 -5.44
C ARG A 152 -5.90 4.06 -5.51
N MET A 153 -7.07 4.20 -4.88
CA MET A 153 -8.11 3.18 -4.96
C MET A 153 -8.50 2.87 -6.41
N MET A 154 -8.71 3.89 -7.22
CA MET A 154 -9.12 3.70 -8.63
C MET A 154 -8.01 3.05 -9.46
N GLU A 155 -6.75 3.40 -9.22
CA GLU A 155 -5.59 2.76 -9.86
C GLU A 155 -5.48 1.28 -9.48
N ASP A 156 -5.57 0.97 -8.20
CA ASP A 156 -5.51 -0.40 -7.69
C ASP A 156 -6.68 -1.24 -8.21
N LEU A 157 -7.90 -0.74 -8.15
CA LEU A 157 -9.07 -1.42 -8.67
C LEU A 157 -8.92 -1.69 -10.18
N LYS A 158 -8.47 -0.72 -10.96
CA LYS A 158 -8.23 -0.90 -12.40
C LYS A 158 -7.22 -2.02 -12.68
N LYS A 159 -6.13 -2.08 -11.90
CA LYS A 159 -5.05 -3.06 -12.06
C LYS A 159 -5.45 -4.46 -11.60
N ASP A 160 -6.19 -4.54 -10.50
CA ASP A 160 -6.44 -5.80 -9.79
C ASP A 160 -7.82 -6.39 -10.07
N PHE A 161 -8.78 -5.59 -10.58
CA PHE A 161 -10.13 -6.05 -10.91
C PHE A 161 -10.15 -7.32 -11.79
N PRO A 162 -9.33 -7.43 -12.84
CA PRO A 162 -9.31 -8.66 -13.66
C PRO A 162 -8.80 -9.91 -12.94
N LYS A 163 -8.12 -9.73 -11.79
CA LYS A 163 -7.49 -10.80 -11.02
C LYS A 163 -8.34 -11.25 -9.84
N PHE A 164 -9.38 -10.49 -9.49
CA PHE A 164 -10.25 -10.87 -8.40
C PHE A 164 -11.00 -12.16 -8.72
N ASP A 165 -10.96 -13.09 -7.79
CA ASP A 165 -11.65 -14.39 -7.91
C ASP A 165 -12.92 -14.50 -7.07
N GLY A 166 -13.27 -13.45 -6.34
CA GLY A 166 -14.44 -13.35 -5.47
C GLY A 166 -14.30 -12.20 -4.49
N GLY A 167 -15.01 -12.29 -3.36
CA GLY A 167 -15.02 -11.27 -2.33
C GLY A 167 -16.00 -10.14 -2.59
N TYR A 168 -15.95 -9.15 -1.72
CA TYR A 168 -16.85 -7.99 -1.73
C TYR A 168 -16.07 -6.68 -1.67
N PHE A 169 -16.58 -5.69 -2.38
CA PHE A 169 -16.15 -4.30 -2.23
C PHE A 169 -17.15 -3.59 -1.32
N MET A 170 -16.67 -3.01 -0.24
CA MET A 170 -17.45 -2.27 0.75
C MET A 170 -17.07 -0.80 0.72
N LEU A 171 -18.06 0.07 0.62
CA LEU A 171 -17.96 1.51 0.80
C LEU A 171 -18.68 1.88 2.09
N ILE A 172 -17.97 2.49 3.04
CA ILE A 172 -18.47 2.85 4.37
C ILE A 172 -18.50 4.35 4.50
N ASP A 173 -19.54 4.83 5.18
CA ASP A 173 -19.76 6.22 5.51
C ASP A 173 -19.93 6.40 7.02
N ILE A 174 -19.23 7.39 7.60
CA ILE A 174 -19.47 7.80 8.98
C ILE A 174 -20.72 8.68 9.02
N ASP A 175 -21.71 8.22 9.79
CA ASP A 175 -22.95 8.97 9.95
C ASP A 175 -22.72 10.24 10.79
N ASP A 176 -23.27 11.35 10.31
CA ASP A 176 -23.29 12.65 10.99
C ASP A 176 -21.92 13.17 11.49
N LEU A 177 -20.85 12.93 10.73
CA LEU A 177 -19.53 13.50 11.06
C LEU A 177 -19.58 15.04 11.19
N ALA A 178 -20.43 15.70 10.41
CA ALA A 178 -20.60 17.15 10.50
C ALA A 178 -21.18 17.58 11.85
N GLY A 179 -22.17 16.84 12.38
CA GLY A 179 -22.73 17.07 13.72
C GLY A 179 -21.70 16.83 14.84
N ILE A 180 -20.84 15.80 14.71
CA ILE A 180 -19.74 15.56 15.63
C ILE A 180 -18.78 16.76 15.62
N ASN A 181 -18.36 17.23 14.45
CA ASN A 181 -17.48 18.38 14.30
C ASN A 181 -18.09 19.67 14.90
N LEU A 182 -19.39 19.86 14.71
CA LEU A 182 -20.08 21.04 15.21
C LEU A 182 -20.21 21.02 16.75
N SER A 183 -20.50 19.85 17.32
CA SER A 183 -20.78 19.71 18.76
C SER A 183 -19.55 19.52 19.63
N ARG A 184 -18.48 18.86 19.10
CA ARG A 184 -17.29 18.46 19.85
C ARG A 184 -15.98 19.01 19.28
N GLY A 185 -16.04 19.78 18.18
CA GLY A 185 -14.86 20.30 17.49
C GLY A 185 -14.29 19.37 16.44
N ARG A 186 -13.43 19.92 15.56
CA ARG A 186 -12.82 19.18 14.45
C ARG A 186 -11.91 18.04 14.93
N ASP A 187 -11.20 18.24 16.02
CA ASP A 187 -10.29 17.21 16.57
C ASP A 187 -11.06 15.93 16.93
N ALA A 188 -12.29 16.07 17.46
CA ALA A 188 -13.13 14.91 17.77
C ALA A 188 -13.57 14.15 16.51
N GLY A 189 -13.88 14.85 15.42
CA GLY A 189 -14.16 14.21 14.14
C GLY A 189 -12.93 13.55 13.52
N ASP A 190 -11.77 14.18 13.63
CA ASP A 190 -10.49 13.62 13.17
C ASP A 190 -10.12 12.34 13.95
N GLU A 191 -10.39 12.27 15.26
CA GLU A 191 -10.23 11.06 16.06
C GLU A 191 -11.17 9.93 15.62
N VAL A 192 -12.42 10.24 15.28
CA VAL A 192 -13.38 9.26 14.75
C VAL A 192 -12.90 8.69 13.42
N LEU A 193 -12.41 9.54 12.51
CA LEU A 193 -11.86 9.13 11.22
C LEU A 193 -10.64 8.22 11.39
N LYS A 194 -9.71 8.56 12.27
CA LYS A 194 -8.52 7.75 12.56
C LYS A 194 -8.89 6.41 13.18
N TYR A 195 -9.83 6.42 14.10
CA TYR A 195 -10.27 5.19 14.78
C TYR A 195 -10.96 4.21 13.81
N LEU A 196 -11.80 4.70 12.90
CA LEU A 196 -12.36 3.84 11.85
C LEU A 196 -11.26 3.30 10.93
N ALA A 197 -10.28 4.12 10.58
CA ALA A 197 -9.14 3.68 9.77
C ALA A 197 -8.40 2.49 10.40
N GLU A 198 -8.10 2.54 11.71
CA GLU A 198 -7.46 1.46 12.47
C GLU A 198 -8.29 0.16 12.44
N ILE A 199 -9.61 0.25 12.67
CA ILE A 199 -10.51 -0.90 12.61
C ILE A 199 -10.50 -1.54 11.21
N LEU A 200 -10.54 -0.72 10.16
CA LEU A 200 -10.58 -1.23 8.80
C LEU A 200 -9.25 -1.85 8.38
N GLU A 201 -8.11 -1.35 8.84
CA GLU A 201 -6.80 -1.98 8.61
C GLU A 201 -6.68 -3.33 9.32
N GLU A 202 -7.22 -3.46 10.55
CA GLU A 202 -7.28 -4.74 11.27
C GLU A 202 -8.07 -5.78 10.48
N ILE A 203 -9.23 -5.41 9.92
CA ILE A 203 -10.09 -6.28 9.14
C ILE A 203 -9.47 -6.64 7.79
N ALA A 204 -8.89 -5.67 7.13
CA ALA A 204 -8.36 -5.83 5.77
C ALA A 204 -7.13 -6.75 5.72
N LYS A 205 -6.43 -6.96 6.83
CA LYS A 205 -5.19 -7.77 6.92
C LYS A 205 -4.15 -7.31 5.88
N ASP A 206 -3.97 -8.10 4.81
CA ASP A 206 -3.02 -7.83 3.73
C ASP A 206 -3.62 -6.96 2.59
N ARG A 207 -4.91 -6.63 2.66
CA ARG A 207 -5.58 -5.79 1.67
C ARG A 207 -5.45 -4.32 2.03
N LYS A 208 -5.56 -3.47 1.01
CA LYS A 208 -5.50 -2.01 1.20
C LYS A 208 -6.85 -1.46 1.65
N VAL A 209 -6.78 -0.46 2.51
CA VAL A 209 -7.91 0.36 2.94
C VAL A 209 -7.75 1.75 2.33
N TYR A 210 -8.85 2.36 1.97
CA TYR A 210 -8.86 3.65 1.31
C TYR A 210 -9.76 4.65 2.05
N HIS A 211 -9.25 5.85 2.30
CA HIS A 211 -10.03 7.00 2.71
C HIS A 211 -10.39 7.80 1.45
N VAL A 212 -11.58 7.58 0.95
CA VAL A 212 -11.97 7.95 -0.43
C VAL A 212 -12.40 9.40 -0.56
N GLU A 213 -13.22 9.85 0.39
CA GLU A 213 -13.78 11.19 0.46
C GLU A 213 -13.89 11.60 1.93
N TYR A 214 -14.41 12.78 2.23
CA TYR A 214 -14.46 13.40 3.55
C TYR A 214 -14.77 12.45 4.73
N ASN A 215 -15.79 11.59 4.59
CA ASN A 215 -16.22 10.61 5.61
C ASN A 215 -16.38 9.19 5.04
N HIS A 216 -15.93 8.96 3.79
CA HIS A 216 -16.07 7.68 3.12
C HIS A 216 -14.78 6.88 3.15
N PHE A 217 -14.91 5.60 3.50
CA PHE A 217 -13.84 4.62 3.44
C PHE A 217 -14.23 3.47 2.51
N ALA A 218 -13.24 2.83 1.91
CA ALA A 218 -13.47 1.69 1.02
C ALA A 218 -12.43 0.61 1.24
N LEU A 219 -12.84 -0.65 1.06
CA LEU A 219 -11.95 -1.81 1.09
C LEU A 219 -12.54 -2.99 0.32
N CYS A 220 -11.65 -3.89 -0.14
CA CYS A 220 -12.02 -5.20 -0.63
C CYS A 220 -11.87 -6.22 0.50
N ILE A 221 -12.86 -7.08 0.69
CA ILE A 221 -12.90 -8.09 1.74
C ILE A 221 -12.99 -9.48 1.11
N ASP A 222 -12.05 -10.36 1.43
CA ASP A 222 -12.02 -11.74 0.94
C ASP A 222 -12.88 -12.63 1.84
N VAL A 223 -14.19 -12.58 1.59
CA VAL A 223 -15.16 -13.48 2.21
C VAL A 223 -16.03 -14.12 1.13
N ASN A 224 -16.55 -15.30 1.41
CA ASN A 224 -17.24 -16.11 0.40
C ASN A 224 -18.76 -16.04 0.46
N SER A 225 -19.31 -15.49 1.54
CA SER A 225 -20.76 -15.45 1.75
C SER A 225 -21.26 -14.06 2.17
N GLU A 226 -22.54 -13.82 1.92
CA GLU A 226 -23.21 -12.59 2.37
C GLU A 226 -23.27 -12.51 3.90
N GLN A 227 -23.39 -13.65 4.57
CA GLN A 227 -23.40 -13.68 6.02
C GLN A 227 -22.08 -13.20 6.61
N GLU A 228 -20.94 -13.65 6.07
CA GLU A 228 -19.62 -13.20 6.52
C GLU A 228 -19.41 -11.70 6.34
N ILE A 229 -19.88 -11.12 5.23
CA ILE A 229 -19.77 -9.66 5.02
C ILE A 229 -20.69 -8.88 5.96
N ILE A 230 -21.88 -9.41 6.26
CA ILE A 230 -22.79 -8.83 7.25
C ILE A 230 -22.17 -8.88 8.65
N ASP A 231 -21.54 -10.00 9.01
CA ASP A 231 -20.90 -10.15 10.33
C ASP A 231 -19.66 -9.24 10.45
N THR A 232 -18.91 -9.06 9.36
CA THR A 232 -17.82 -8.07 9.28
C THR A 232 -18.34 -6.64 9.52
N TYR A 233 -19.46 -6.29 8.90
CA TYR A 233 -20.07 -4.97 9.09
C TYR A 233 -20.57 -4.79 10.54
N LYS A 234 -21.20 -5.81 11.14
CA LYS A 234 -21.62 -5.77 12.54
C LYS A 234 -20.44 -5.58 13.49
N TYR A 235 -19.30 -6.23 13.20
CA TYR A 235 -18.08 -6.02 13.97
C TYR A 235 -17.61 -4.57 13.92
N ILE A 236 -17.61 -3.95 12.72
CA ILE A 236 -17.27 -2.52 12.57
C ILE A 236 -18.23 -1.66 13.39
N GLN A 237 -19.52 -1.89 13.28
CA GLN A 237 -20.55 -1.17 14.04
C GLN A 237 -20.32 -1.28 15.55
N GLN A 238 -20.07 -2.50 16.04
CA GLN A 238 -19.84 -2.73 17.47
C GLN A 238 -18.61 -1.96 17.97
N LYS A 239 -17.53 -1.95 17.21
CA LYS A 239 -16.32 -1.19 17.55
C LYS A 239 -16.55 0.32 17.54
N MET A 240 -17.39 0.81 16.65
CA MET A 240 -17.69 2.25 16.51
C MET A 240 -18.77 2.77 17.48
N LEU A 241 -19.50 1.90 18.17
CA LEU A 241 -20.74 2.23 18.89
C LEU A 241 -20.63 3.40 19.88
N ASP A 242 -19.51 3.49 20.61
CA ASP A 242 -19.30 4.54 21.60
C ASP A 242 -18.87 5.89 20.99
N ARG A 243 -18.63 5.93 19.67
CA ARG A 243 -18.12 7.13 18.99
C ARG A 243 -19.13 7.69 17.98
N CYS A 244 -19.60 6.85 17.09
CA CYS A 244 -20.58 7.19 16.07
C CYS A 244 -21.14 5.92 15.42
N THR A 245 -22.11 6.09 14.52
CA THR A 245 -22.62 5.03 13.66
C THR A 245 -21.97 5.07 12.28
N VAL A 246 -22.04 3.96 11.56
CA VAL A 246 -21.58 3.85 10.19
C VAL A 246 -22.64 3.20 9.32
N THR A 247 -22.71 3.62 8.07
CA THR A 247 -23.61 3.06 7.05
C THR A 247 -22.76 2.51 5.90
N ALA A 248 -23.15 1.36 5.31
CA ALA A 248 -22.36 0.73 4.28
C ALA A 248 -23.14 0.34 3.02
N GLY A 249 -22.48 0.48 1.88
CA GLY A 249 -22.89 -0.08 0.60
C GLY A 249 -21.91 -1.16 0.16
N VAL A 250 -22.41 -2.34 -0.19
CA VAL A 250 -21.58 -3.51 -0.48
C VAL A 250 -21.94 -4.10 -1.84
N VAL A 251 -20.91 -4.50 -2.59
CA VAL A 251 -21.04 -5.09 -3.92
C VAL A 251 -20.15 -6.35 -3.99
N PRO A 252 -20.70 -7.51 -4.40
CA PRO A 252 -19.86 -8.67 -4.69
C PRO A 252 -19.01 -8.36 -5.93
N ILE A 253 -17.69 -8.60 -5.85
CA ILE A 253 -16.75 -8.23 -6.92
C ILE A 253 -17.00 -9.09 -8.17
N LYS A 254 -17.21 -10.39 -7.99
CA LYS A 254 -17.68 -11.28 -9.07
C LYS A 254 -19.21 -11.25 -9.18
N ASN A 255 -19.68 -10.39 -10.05
CA ASN A 255 -21.10 -10.27 -10.39
C ASN A 255 -21.22 -10.00 -11.89
N SER A 256 -22.15 -10.66 -12.56
CA SER A 256 -22.40 -10.48 -14.00
C SER A 256 -22.72 -9.05 -14.43
N MET A 257 -23.19 -8.23 -13.48
CA MET A 257 -23.50 -6.82 -13.71
C MET A 257 -22.29 -5.87 -13.49
N ILE A 258 -21.22 -6.37 -12.89
CA ILE A 258 -20.00 -5.60 -12.61
C ILE A 258 -18.97 -5.92 -13.68
N THR A 259 -18.89 -5.08 -14.70
CA THR A 259 -18.07 -5.28 -15.88
C THR A 259 -16.66 -4.72 -15.75
N ASP A 260 -16.49 -3.71 -14.89
CA ASP A 260 -15.21 -3.06 -14.64
C ASP A 260 -15.18 -2.35 -13.27
N HIS A 261 -14.02 -1.79 -12.93
CA HIS A 261 -13.76 -1.13 -11.65
C HIS A 261 -14.59 0.14 -11.42
N ASN A 262 -15.01 0.87 -12.47
CA ASN A 262 -15.85 2.06 -12.32
C ASN A 262 -17.27 1.63 -11.97
N VAL A 263 -17.79 0.63 -12.67
CA VAL A 263 -19.11 0.05 -12.36
C VAL A 263 -19.14 -0.51 -10.94
N LEU A 264 -18.06 -1.14 -10.46
CA LEU A 264 -17.93 -1.62 -9.09
C LEU A 264 -18.09 -0.47 -8.09
N TYR A 265 -17.32 0.60 -8.26
CA TYR A 265 -17.35 1.77 -7.37
C TYR A 265 -18.70 2.50 -7.40
N ASP A 266 -19.26 2.72 -8.59
CA ASP A 266 -20.56 3.40 -8.74
C ASP A 266 -21.71 2.57 -8.16
N SER A 267 -21.65 1.25 -8.32
CA SER A 267 -22.61 0.33 -7.69
C SER A 267 -22.53 0.40 -6.16
N ALA A 268 -21.34 0.45 -5.59
CA ALA A 268 -21.17 0.58 -4.13
C ALA A 268 -21.73 1.92 -3.63
N LYS A 269 -21.52 3.03 -4.35
CA LYS A 269 -22.15 4.33 -4.04
C LYS A 269 -23.67 4.25 -4.09
N LEU A 270 -24.23 3.55 -5.07
CA LEU A 270 -25.68 3.36 -5.17
C LEU A 270 -26.21 2.55 -3.97
N MET A 271 -25.51 1.47 -3.56
CA MET A 271 -25.89 0.70 -2.40
C MET A 271 -25.79 1.51 -1.11
N LEU A 272 -24.74 2.30 -0.93
CA LEU A 272 -24.61 3.23 0.19
C LEU A 272 -25.75 4.25 0.24
N LYS A 273 -26.10 4.83 -0.92
CA LYS A 273 -27.25 5.75 -1.02
C LYS A 273 -28.58 5.07 -0.66
N LYS A 274 -28.78 3.80 -1.03
CA LYS A 274 -29.96 3.01 -0.63
C LYS A 274 -29.96 2.74 0.86
N ALA A 275 -28.83 2.35 1.43
CA ALA A 275 -28.67 2.12 2.87
C ALA A 275 -29.06 3.36 3.67
N ARG A 276 -28.55 4.53 3.33
CA ARG A 276 -28.93 5.83 3.97
C ARG A 276 -30.42 6.13 3.92
N LYS A 277 -31.15 5.70 2.87
CA LYS A 277 -32.61 5.87 2.80
C LYS A 277 -33.38 4.92 3.73
N LEU A 278 -32.80 3.79 4.07
CA LEU A 278 -33.35 2.86 5.05
C LEU A 278 -33.12 3.32 6.49
N GLY A 279 -32.23 4.27 6.68
CA GLY A 279 -31.84 4.85 7.96
C GLY A 279 -30.33 4.80 8.19
N ILE A 280 -29.87 5.46 9.25
CA ILE A 280 -28.51 5.29 9.76
C ILE A 280 -28.32 3.87 10.30
N TYR A 281 -27.08 3.41 10.42
CA TYR A 281 -26.79 2.10 11.01
C TYR A 281 -27.19 0.92 10.12
N THR A 282 -27.14 1.10 8.80
CA THR A 282 -27.62 0.10 7.85
C THR A 282 -26.55 -0.35 6.87
N ILE A 283 -26.70 -1.57 6.38
CA ILE A 283 -25.95 -2.10 5.26
C ILE A 283 -26.91 -2.42 4.11
N ASN A 284 -26.49 -2.15 2.88
CA ASN A 284 -27.23 -2.57 1.70
C ASN A 284 -26.28 -3.31 0.74
N LEU A 285 -26.66 -4.52 0.35
CA LEU A 285 -25.91 -5.37 -0.54
C LEU A 285 -26.49 -5.30 -1.96
N HIS A 286 -25.60 -5.28 -2.95
CA HIS A 286 -26.00 -5.43 -4.34
C HIS A 286 -26.41 -6.90 -4.59
N PRO A 287 -27.55 -7.18 -5.24
CA PRO A 287 -27.95 -8.53 -5.57
C PRO A 287 -26.88 -9.25 -6.42
N LYS A 288 -26.65 -10.53 -6.15
CA LYS A 288 -25.73 -11.38 -6.95
C LYS A 288 -26.24 -11.66 -8.35
N GLU A 289 -27.54 -11.75 -8.52
CA GLU A 289 -28.21 -12.02 -9.80
C GLU A 289 -29.32 -11.00 -10.03
N GLN A 290 -29.52 -10.60 -11.32
CA GLN A 290 -30.75 -9.94 -11.70
C GLN A 290 -31.89 -10.95 -11.52
N LEU A 291 -32.82 -10.69 -10.63
CA LEU A 291 -34.16 -11.17 -10.85
C LEU A 291 -34.59 -10.63 -12.20
N GLN A 292 -34.68 -11.46 -13.21
CA GLN A 292 -35.41 -11.15 -14.43
C GLN A 292 -36.85 -10.86 -13.99
N LEU A 293 -37.14 -9.59 -13.76
CA LEU A 293 -38.51 -9.14 -13.80
C LEU A 293 -38.92 -9.29 -15.25
N SER A 294 -39.51 -10.43 -15.59
CA SER A 294 -40.31 -10.59 -16.77
C SER A 294 -41.48 -9.61 -16.60
N PHE A 295 -41.41 -8.49 -17.25
CA PHE A 295 -42.58 -7.71 -17.57
C PHE A 295 -43.30 -8.49 -18.66
N ASN A 296 -44.08 -9.49 -18.26
CA ASN A 296 -45.19 -9.98 -19.03
C ASN A 296 -46.44 -9.35 -18.43
N ASP A 297 -47.06 -8.56 -19.29
CA ASP A 297 -48.38 -7.93 -19.28
C ASP A 297 -48.47 -6.51 -18.73
#